data_20f0dc60130f4e27991e8b7080773c79
#
_entry.id   20f0dc60130f4e27991e8b7080773c79
#
_cell.length_a   1.000
_cell.length_b   1.000
_cell.length_c   1.000
_cell.angle_alpha   90.00
_cell.angle_beta   90.00
_cell.angle_gamma   90.00
#
_symmetry.space_group_name_H-M   'P 1'
#
loop_
_entity.id
_entity.type
_entity.pdbx_description
1 polymer ?
#
loop_
_entity_poly.entity_id
_entity_poly.type
_entity_poly.pdbx_seq_one_letter_code
_entity_poly.pdbx_strand_id
1 'polypeptide(L)'
;MIRFILVILTAFLYLILSIPVLLVLLLIRKKKPEVCDKVSRSLIRWIFRVILFFSGTKITVKGQENIPKDRAVLYIGNHRSYFDILVTYTTVPGSCGFVAKKELSRIPLLKNWMELIHCLFLDRSDIKQGLQMILAGCEEIKSGTSICILDRKSTRLNSSH
;
A
#
# COMPACT_ATOMS: atom_id res chain seq x y z
N MET A 1 0.23 -25.47 4.07
CA MET A 1 -0.82 -25.10 5.02
C MET A 1 -0.31 -24.28 6.21
N ILE A 2 0.69 -24.74 6.97
CA ILE A 2 1.19 -24.03 8.17
C ILE A 2 1.63 -22.57 7.89
N ARG A 3 2.39 -22.32 6.82
CA ARG A 3 2.83 -20.96 6.44
C ARG A 3 1.66 -20.01 6.18
N PHE A 4 0.61 -20.49 5.52
CA PHE A 4 -0.59 -19.70 5.26
C PHE A 4 -1.32 -19.30 6.54
N ILE A 5 -1.43 -20.23 7.49
CA ILE A 5 -2.02 -19.98 8.81
C ILE A 5 -1.18 -18.95 9.57
N LEU A 6 0.15 -19.09 9.55
CA LEU A 6 1.07 -18.15 10.20
C LEU A 6 0.92 -16.72 9.63
N VAL A 7 0.82 -16.59 8.30
CA VAL A 7 0.61 -15.30 7.64
C VAL A 7 -0.69 -14.64 8.09
N ILE A 8 -1.81 -15.38 8.07
CA ILE A 8 -3.12 -14.85 8.49
C ILE A 8 -3.09 -14.47 9.97
N LEU A 9 -2.57 -15.36 10.82
CA LEU A 9 -2.48 -15.11 12.26
C LEU A 9 -1.62 -13.87 12.55
N THR A 10 -0.47 -13.74 11.89
CA THR A 10 0.41 -12.58 12.04
C THR A 10 -0.30 -11.28 11.64
N ALA A 11 -0.99 -11.26 10.49
CA ALA A 11 -1.72 -10.09 10.05
C ALA A 11 -2.86 -9.72 11.02
N PHE A 12 -3.60 -10.70 11.50
CA PHE A 12 -4.70 -10.50 12.45
C PHE A 12 -4.19 -9.99 13.81
N LEU A 13 -3.16 -10.61 14.37
CA LEU A 13 -2.53 -10.17 15.62
C LEU A 13 -1.97 -8.76 15.50
N TYR A 14 -1.33 -8.43 14.37
CA TYR A 14 -0.86 -7.07 14.14
C TYR A 14 -2.00 -6.06 14.18
N LEU A 15 -3.10 -6.30 13.48
CA LEU A 15 -4.24 -5.37 13.47
C LEU A 15 -4.79 -5.12 14.88
N ILE A 16 -4.85 -6.14 15.73
CA ILE A 16 -5.34 -6.01 17.10
C ILE A 16 -4.30 -5.30 17.99
N LEU A 17 -3.06 -5.79 18.01
CA LEU A 17 -2.02 -5.27 18.89
C LEU A 17 -1.59 -3.84 18.54
N SER A 18 -1.78 -3.44 17.29
CA SER A 18 -1.48 -2.08 16.83
C SER A 18 -2.56 -1.04 17.15
N ILE A 19 -3.71 -1.43 17.72
CA ILE A 19 -4.82 -0.52 18.02
C ILE A 19 -4.37 0.68 18.88
N PRO A 20 -3.63 0.52 19.98
CA PRO A 20 -3.22 1.68 20.80
C PRO A 20 -2.36 2.66 20.01
N VAL A 21 -1.41 2.15 19.21
CA VAL A 21 -0.55 2.98 18.37
C VAL A 21 -1.36 3.68 17.29
N LEU A 22 -2.28 2.96 16.63
CA LEU A 22 -3.18 3.52 15.64
C LEU A 22 -4.00 4.68 16.19
N LEU A 23 -4.58 4.53 17.39
CA LEU A 23 -5.36 5.59 18.05
C LEU A 23 -4.51 6.84 18.30
N VAL A 24 -3.30 6.67 18.81
CA VAL A 24 -2.37 7.80 19.02
C VAL A 24 -2.06 8.49 17.68
N LEU A 25 -1.74 7.73 16.63
CA LEU A 25 -1.43 8.29 15.31
C LEU A 25 -2.63 9.06 14.73
N LEU A 26 -3.85 8.55 14.86
CA LEU A 26 -5.06 9.23 14.42
C LEU A 26 -5.32 10.54 15.17
N LEU A 27 -4.99 10.61 16.47
CA LEU A 27 -5.14 11.83 17.25
C LEU A 27 -4.13 12.91 16.87
N ILE A 28 -2.88 12.51 16.59
CA ILE A 28 -1.80 13.47 16.32
C ILE A 28 -1.60 13.80 14.84
N ARG A 29 -2.25 13.08 13.90
CA ARG A 29 -2.00 13.21 12.45
C ARG A 29 -2.17 14.62 11.90
N LYS A 30 -3.13 15.39 12.44
CA LYS A 30 -3.36 16.79 12.05
C LYS A 30 -2.29 17.75 12.54
N LYS A 31 -1.68 17.45 13.71
CA LYS A 31 -0.68 18.31 14.34
C LYS A 31 0.75 17.96 13.92
N LYS A 32 1.01 16.68 13.68
CA LYS A 32 2.35 16.14 13.35
C LYS A 32 2.27 15.13 12.20
N PRO A 33 1.90 15.55 10.98
CA PRO A 33 1.70 14.64 9.85
C PRO A 33 2.98 13.87 9.48
N GLU A 34 4.14 14.51 9.50
CA GLU A 34 5.43 13.88 9.19
C GLU A 34 5.80 12.74 10.15
N VAL A 35 5.51 12.93 11.46
CA VAL A 35 5.75 11.90 12.47
C VAL A 35 4.82 10.71 12.21
N CYS A 36 3.55 10.97 11.90
CA CYS A 36 2.59 9.93 11.57
C CYS A 36 3.00 9.14 10.33
N ASP A 37 3.41 9.80 9.24
CA ASP A 37 3.90 9.14 8.03
C ASP A 37 5.13 8.27 8.34
N LYS A 38 6.12 8.81 9.03
CA LYS A 38 7.33 8.08 9.37
C LYS A 38 7.06 6.84 10.23
N VAL A 39 6.22 6.97 11.25
CA VAL A 39 5.90 5.87 12.17
C VAL A 39 5.04 4.82 11.48
N SER A 40 3.95 5.22 10.80
CA SER A 40 3.07 4.30 10.10
C SER A 40 3.80 3.53 9.01
N ARG A 41 4.62 4.22 8.21
CA ARG A 41 5.47 3.59 7.19
C ARG A 41 6.44 2.58 7.79
N SER A 42 7.11 2.91 8.88
CA SER A 42 8.05 1.99 9.54
C SER A 42 7.35 0.74 10.06
N LEU A 43 6.20 0.89 10.72
CA LEU A 43 5.42 -0.22 11.27
C LEU A 43 4.86 -1.12 10.17
N ILE A 44 4.30 -0.53 9.12
CA ILE A 44 3.76 -1.32 7.99
C ILE A 44 4.88 -2.03 7.23
N ARG A 45 6.03 -1.39 7.01
CA ARG A 45 7.20 -2.07 6.42
C ARG A 45 7.69 -3.21 7.28
N TRP A 46 7.73 -3.03 8.59
CA TRP A 46 8.14 -4.08 9.52
C TRP A 46 7.19 -5.27 9.44
N ILE A 47 5.89 -5.07 9.58
CA ILE A 47 4.92 -6.18 9.55
C ILE A 47 4.89 -6.88 8.18
N PHE A 48 5.03 -6.15 7.08
CA PHE A 48 5.09 -6.75 5.74
C PHE A 48 6.33 -7.63 5.58
N ARG A 49 7.48 -7.23 6.12
CA ARG A 49 8.68 -8.07 6.14
C ARG A 49 8.47 -9.33 6.98
N VAL A 50 7.82 -9.23 8.12
CA VAL A 50 7.48 -10.38 8.98
C VAL A 50 6.55 -11.36 8.24
N ILE A 51 5.53 -10.85 7.57
CA ILE A 51 4.60 -11.67 6.76
C ILE A 51 5.36 -12.35 5.61
N LEU A 52 6.21 -11.63 4.90
CA LEU A 52 7.03 -12.17 3.81
C LEU A 52 7.99 -13.24 4.31
N PHE A 53 8.57 -13.07 5.49
CA PHE A 53 9.43 -14.08 6.13
C PHE A 53 8.64 -15.36 6.44
N PHE A 54 7.50 -15.27 7.11
CA PHE A 54 6.66 -16.44 7.42
C PHE A 54 6.10 -17.14 6.18
N SER A 55 5.82 -16.39 5.12
CA SER A 55 5.40 -16.96 3.84
C SER A 55 6.50 -17.77 3.16
N GLY A 56 7.77 -17.53 3.53
CA GLY A 56 8.94 -18.13 2.87
C GLY A 56 9.21 -17.55 1.49
N THR A 57 8.72 -16.32 1.22
CA THR A 57 8.92 -15.65 -0.07
C THR A 57 10.37 -15.21 -0.22
N LYS A 58 11.01 -15.63 -1.31
CA LYS A 58 12.33 -15.13 -1.72
C LYS A 58 12.15 -13.96 -2.65
N ILE A 59 12.71 -12.81 -2.28
CA ILE A 59 12.60 -11.57 -3.04
C ILE A 59 13.93 -11.29 -3.73
N THR A 60 13.88 -11.10 -5.05
CA THR A 60 15.02 -10.60 -5.83
C THR A 60 14.56 -9.32 -6.53
N VAL A 61 15.21 -8.20 -6.21
CA VAL A 61 14.93 -6.90 -6.83
C VAL A 61 16.00 -6.61 -7.87
N LYS A 62 15.58 -6.26 -9.08
CA LYS A 62 16.47 -5.83 -10.16
C LYS A 62 16.08 -4.43 -10.61
N GLY A 63 17.04 -3.58 -10.93
CA GLY A 63 16.79 -2.23 -11.42
C GLY A 63 16.40 -1.23 -10.32
N GLN A 64 16.64 -1.53 -9.05
CA GLN A 64 16.32 -0.62 -7.94
C GLN A 64 17.12 0.69 -8.03
N GLU A 65 18.27 0.66 -8.66
CA GLU A 65 19.11 1.82 -8.95
C GLU A 65 18.45 2.82 -9.89
N ASN A 66 17.50 2.38 -10.72
CA ASN A 66 16.78 3.23 -11.67
C ASN A 66 15.61 3.99 -11.03
N ILE A 67 15.28 3.69 -9.77
CA ILE A 67 14.19 4.37 -9.06
C ILE A 67 14.68 5.75 -8.60
N PRO A 68 14.02 6.87 -9.00
CA PRO A 68 14.32 8.20 -8.49
C PRO A 68 14.21 8.23 -6.96
N LYS A 69 15.21 8.83 -6.30
CA LYS A 69 15.25 8.95 -4.84
C LYS A 69 14.97 10.38 -4.36
N ASP A 70 15.00 11.33 -5.28
CA ASP A 70 14.90 12.77 -5.08
C ASP A 70 13.48 13.32 -5.27
N ARG A 71 12.56 12.50 -5.78
CA ARG A 71 11.18 12.92 -6.07
C ARG A 71 10.19 11.76 -5.93
N ALA A 72 8.93 12.12 -5.68
CA ALA A 72 7.82 11.19 -5.75
C ALA A 72 7.49 10.82 -7.21
N VAL A 73 7.09 9.57 -7.42
CA VAL A 73 6.78 9.03 -8.75
C VAL A 73 5.51 8.20 -8.73
N LEU A 74 4.91 8.02 -9.90
CA LEU A 74 3.85 7.06 -10.12
C LEU A 74 4.46 5.71 -10.54
N TYR A 75 4.29 4.69 -9.70
CA TYR A 75 4.62 3.31 -10.05
C TYR A 75 3.43 2.63 -10.70
N ILE A 76 3.64 2.01 -11.85
CA ILE A 76 2.61 1.20 -12.53
C ILE A 76 3.17 -0.20 -12.70
N GLY A 77 2.43 -1.20 -12.22
CA GLY A 77 2.85 -2.58 -12.26
C GLY A 77 1.72 -3.57 -12.50
N ASN A 78 2.08 -4.78 -12.92
CA ASN A 78 1.13 -5.89 -13.03
C ASN A 78 0.81 -6.45 -11.64
N HIS A 79 -0.47 -6.70 -11.36
CA HIS A 79 -0.94 -7.31 -10.12
C HIS A 79 -1.31 -8.77 -10.33
N ARG A 80 -0.59 -9.67 -9.69
CA ARG A 80 -0.84 -11.12 -9.72
C ARG A 80 -1.31 -11.66 -8.38
N SER A 81 -0.83 -11.08 -7.29
CA SER A 81 -1.02 -11.58 -5.93
C SER A 81 -1.05 -10.44 -4.93
N TYR A 82 -1.71 -10.65 -3.79
CA TYR A 82 -1.61 -9.73 -2.64
C TYR A 82 -0.17 -9.51 -2.16
N PHE A 83 0.72 -10.48 -2.40
CA PHE A 83 2.15 -10.35 -2.08
C PHE A 83 2.85 -9.26 -2.89
N ASP A 84 2.36 -8.91 -4.08
CA ASP A 84 2.94 -7.83 -4.89
C ASP A 84 2.93 -6.50 -4.13
N ILE A 85 1.85 -6.25 -3.37
CA ILE A 85 1.74 -5.05 -2.53
C ILE A 85 2.80 -5.06 -1.43
N LEU A 86 2.95 -6.20 -0.72
CA LEU A 86 3.91 -6.34 0.36
C LEU A 86 5.36 -6.16 -0.13
N VAL A 87 5.68 -6.82 -1.25
CA VAL A 87 7.00 -6.73 -1.86
C VAL A 87 7.28 -5.30 -2.31
N THR A 88 6.38 -4.69 -3.10
CA THR A 88 6.55 -3.32 -3.58
C THR A 88 6.72 -2.35 -2.43
N TYR A 89 5.85 -2.41 -1.41
CA TYR A 89 5.93 -1.49 -0.27
C TYR A 89 7.22 -1.60 0.54
N THR A 90 7.79 -2.81 0.61
CA THR A 90 9.05 -3.05 1.36
C THR A 90 10.30 -2.70 0.57
N THR A 91 10.21 -2.60 -0.76
CA THR A 91 11.35 -2.37 -1.66
C THR A 91 11.45 -0.95 -2.22
N VAL A 92 10.31 -0.26 -2.40
CA VAL A 92 10.33 1.13 -2.90
C VAL A 92 10.83 2.11 -1.85
N PRO A 93 11.61 3.14 -2.23
CA PRO A 93 12.07 4.19 -1.32
C PRO A 93 10.93 5.16 -0.95
N GLY A 94 11.11 5.89 0.15
CA GLY A 94 10.21 6.97 0.56
C GLY A 94 8.81 6.51 0.99
N SER A 95 7.86 7.44 1.02
CA SER A 95 6.43 7.18 1.23
C SER A 95 5.79 6.75 -0.07
N CYS A 96 4.95 5.72 0.00
CA CYS A 96 4.26 5.17 -1.17
C CYS A 96 2.86 4.71 -0.80
N GLY A 97 1.84 5.36 -1.37
CA GLY A 97 0.45 4.92 -1.29
C GLY A 97 0.10 3.95 -2.40
N PHE A 98 -1.00 3.21 -2.23
CA PHE A 98 -1.52 2.28 -3.24
C PHE A 98 -2.94 2.66 -3.63
N VAL A 99 -3.29 2.44 -4.88
CA VAL A 99 -4.68 2.48 -5.31
C VAL A 99 -5.32 1.13 -4.98
N ALA A 100 -6.29 1.17 -4.08
CA ALA A 100 -6.96 0.01 -3.53
C ALA A 100 -8.46 0.01 -3.88
N LYS A 101 -9.09 -1.16 -3.81
CA LYS A 101 -10.54 -1.26 -4.00
C LYS A 101 -11.31 -0.57 -2.87
N LYS A 102 -12.40 0.13 -3.20
CA LYS A 102 -13.28 0.82 -2.25
C LYS A 102 -13.81 -0.10 -1.14
N GLU A 103 -14.05 -1.38 -1.43
CA GLU A 103 -14.56 -2.33 -0.44
C GLU A 103 -13.63 -2.50 0.77
N LEU A 104 -12.31 -2.31 0.59
CA LEU A 104 -11.35 -2.37 1.69
C LEU A 104 -11.54 -1.23 2.70
N SER A 105 -12.13 -0.11 2.28
CA SER A 105 -12.46 1.00 3.18
C SER A 105 -13.59 0.68 4.18
N ARG A 106 -14.28 -0.46 4.01
CA ARG A 106 -15.32 -0.94 4.93
C ARG A 106 -14.76 -1.68 6.14
N ILE A 107 -13.47 -2.03 6.13
CA ILE A 107 -12.79 -2.73 7.22
C ILE A 107 -12.10 -1.68 8.10
N PRO A 108 -12.63 -1.35 9.30
CA PRO A 108 -12.23 -0.13 10.03
C PRO A 108 -10.74 -0.02 10.34
N LEU A 109 -10.15 -1.02 10.99
CA LEU A 109 -8.73 -0.98 11.35
C LEU A 109 -7.81 -0.97 10.12
N LEU A 110 -8.13 -1.77 9.11
CA LEU A 110 -7.38 -1.84 7.86
C LEU A 110 -7.45 -0.51 7.12
N LYS A 111 -8.67 0.07 6.99
CA LYS A 111 -8.87 1.38 6.37
C LYS A 111 -7.97 2.44 7.00
N ASN A 112 -7.97 2.52 8.32
CA ASN A 112 -7.22 3.55 9.03
C ASN A 112 -5.70 3.43 8.78
N TRP A 113 -5.16 2.21 8.80
CA TRP A 113 -3.77 1.97 8.44
C TRP A 113 -3.48 2.31 6.98
N MET A 114 -4.38 1.96 6.06
CA MET A 114 -4.25 2.29 4.65
C MET A 114 -4.25 3.80 4.40
N GLU A 115 -5.11 4.55 5.10
CA GLU A 115 -5.14 6.01 5.02
C GLU A 115 -3.86 6.66 5.58
N LEU A 116 -3.30 6.11 6.66
CA LEU A 116 -2.03 6.60 7.25
C LEU A 116 -0.81 6.37 6.34
N ILE A 117 -0.89 5.43 5.41
CA ILE A 117 0.15 5.18 4.40
C ILE A 117 -0.28 5.66 3.00
N HIS A 118 -1.17 6.66 2.93
CA HIS A 118 -1.57 7.36 1.71
C HIS A 118 -2.24 6.48 0.64
N CYS A 119 -2.92 5.40 1.05
CA CYS A 119 -3.69 4.60 0.10
C CYS A 119 -4.94 5.35 -0.37
N LEU A 120 -5.22 5.27 -1.66
CA LEU A 120 -6.39 5.84 -2.31
C LEU A 120 -7.39 4.72 -2.62
N PHE A 121 -8.68 4.98 -2.34
CA PHE A 121 -9.73 4.00 -2.58
C PHE A 121 -10.48 4.32 -3.88
N LEU A 122 -10.50 3.34 -4.80
CA LEU A 122 -11.12 3.46 -6.10
C LEU A 122 -12.43 2.66 -6.16
N ASP A 123 -13.52 3.33 -6.48
CA ASP A 123 -14.74 2.72 -6.99
C ASP A 123 -14.69 2.68 -8.52
N ARG A 124 -14.56 1.50 -9.09
CA ARG A 124 -14.46 1.33 -10.54
C ARG A 124 -15.81 1.53 -11.27
N SER A 125 -16.91 1.56 -10.54
CA SER A 125 -18.25 1.77 -11.07
C SER A 125 -18.66 3.25 -11.15
N ASP A 126 -17.91 4.13 -10.45
CA ASP A 126 -18.19 5.56 -10.39
C ASP A 126 -17.07 6.39 -11.04
N ILE A 127 -17.34 6.90 -12.25
CA ILE A 127 -16.39 7.70 -13.02
C ILE A 127 -16.01 9.00 -12.29
N LYS A 128 -16.98 9.65 -11.61
CA LYS A 128 -16.70 10.88 -10.86
C LYS A 128 -15.75 10.64 -9.71
N GLN A 129 -15.95 9.55 -8.96
CA GLN A 129 -15.06 9.14 -7.89
C GLN A 129 -13.69 8.73 -8.43
N GLY A 130 -13.64 8.08 -9.60
CA GLY A 130 -12.39 7.77 -10.30
C GLY A 130 -11.57 9.02 -10.60
N LEU A 131 -12.20 10.08 -11.10
CA LEU A 131 -11.53 11.36 -11.36
C LEU A 131 -11.02 12.01 -10.07
N GLN A 132 -11.86 12.04 -9.02
CA GLN A 132 -11.44 12.57 -7.71
C GLN A 132 -10.24 11.81 -7.13
N MET A 133 -10.20 10.48 -7.28
CA MET A 133 -9.06 9.66 -6.86
C MET A 133 -7.79 10.00 -7.65
N ILE A 134 -7.89 10.23 -8.97
CA ILE A 134 -6.75 10.65 -9.79
C ILE A 134 -6.22 12.01 -9.31
N LEU A 135 -7.10 12.98 -9.08
CA LEU A 135 -6.70 14.30 -8.56
C LEU A 135 -6.03 14.19 -7.20
N ALA A 136 -6.59 13.38 -6.28
CA ALA A 136 -5.98 13.13 -4.98
C ALA A 136 -4.59 12.48 -5.13
N GLY A 137 -4.42 11.53 -6.06
CA GLY A 137 -3.11 10.93 -6.36
C GLY A 137 -2.09 11.93 -6.88
N CYS A 138 -2.52 12.88 -7.71
CA CYS A 138 -1.66 13.96 -8.17
C CYS A 138 -1.20 14.87 -7.00
N GLU A 139 -2.10 15.18 -6.07
CA GLU A 139 -1.75 15.98 -4.88
C GLU A 139 -0.78 15.23 -3.95
N GLU A 140 -0.97 13.92 -3.75
CA GLU A 140 -0.02 13.09 -3.00
C GLU A 140 1.37 13.10 -3.64
N ILE A 141 1.46 12.98 -4.96
CA ILE A 141 2.76 13.03 -5.67
C ILE A 141 3.41 14.41 -5.53
N LYS A 142 2.63 15.49 -5.65
CA LYS A 142 3.14 16.87 -5.43
C LYS A 142 3.63 17.08 -4.00
N SER A 143 3.01 16.45 -3.01
CA SER A 143 3.42 16.51 -1.60
C SER A 143 4.64 15.66 -1.27
N GLY A 144 5.18 14.88 -2.22
CA GLY A 144 6.35 14.04 -2.04
C GLY A 144 6.04 12.56 -1.73
N THR A 145 4.78 12.15 -1.81
CA THR A 145 4.36 10.75 -1.63
C THR A 145 4.19 10.06 -2.98
N SER A 146 4.93 9.00 -3.24
CA SER A 146 4.73 8.19 -4.45
C SER A 146 3.40 7.43 -4.40
N ILE A 147 2.82 7.17 -5.57
CA ILE A 147 1.61 6.37 -5.70
C ILE A 147 1.90 5.13 -6.54
N CYS A 148 1.38 3.99 -6.13
CA CYS A 148 1.51 2.73 -6.84
C CYS A 148 0.16 2.22 -7.31
N ILE A 149 0.04 1.99 -8.61
CA ILE A 149 -1.13 1.37 -9.25
C ILE A 149 -0.72 -0.03 -9.69
N LEU A 150 -1.33 -1.05 -9.09
CA LEU A 150 -1.16 -2.43 -9.50
C LEU A 150 -2.43 -2.87 -10.22
N ASP A 151 -2.34 -3.11 -11.53
CA ASP A 151 -3.48 -3.54 -12.34
C ASP A 151 -3.38 -5.02 -12.71
N ARG A 152 -4.52 -5.73 -12.58
CA ARG A 152 -4.65 -7.08 -13.14
C ARG A 152 -4.78 -6.95 -14.64
N LYS A 153 -3.79 -7.43 -15.40
CA LYS A 153 -3.99 -7.63 -16.84
C LYS A 153 -5.28 -8.41 -17.03
N SER A 154 -6.32 -7.76 -17.54
CA SER A 154 -7.39 -8.48 -18.20
C SER A 154 -6.73 -9.18 -19.41
N THR A 155 -6.74 -10.51 -19.42
CA THR A 155 -6.23 -11.34 -20.51
C THR A 155 -7.18 -11.23 -21.73
N ARG A 156 -7.47 -10.00 -22.16
CA ARG A 156 -8.19 -9.67 -23.36
C ARG A 156 -7.41 -8.60 -24.13
N LEU A 157 -6.18 -8.93 -24.49
CA LEU A 157 -5.60 -8.35 -25.69
C LEU A 157 -6.01 -9.29 -26.82
N ASN A 158 -6.98 -8.79 -27.61
CA ASN A 158 -7.37 -9.32 -28.90
C ASN A 158 -6.21 -9.97 -29.64
N SER A 159 -6.30 -11.28 -29.82
CA SER A 159 -5.78 -11.94 -30.99
C SER A 159 -6.69 -11.57 -32.19
N SER A 160 -6.52 -10.39 -32.73
CA SER A 160 -7.05 -10.01 -34.02
C SER A 160 -5.93 -9.32 -34.78
N HIS A 161 -5.11 -10.18 -35.38
CA HIS A 161 -4.45 -9.97 -36.69
C HIS A 161 -4.08 -11.33 -37.21
#